data_1a8e1318c4ead43c7cef438a36d9becc
#
_entry.id   1a8e1318c4ead43c7cef438a36d9becc
#
_cell.length_a   1.000
_cell.length_b   1.000
_cell.length_c   1.000
_cell.angle_alpha   90.00
_cell.angle_beta   90.00
_cell.angle_gamma   90.00
#
_symmetry.space_group_name_H-M   'P 1'
#
loop_
_entity.id
_entity.type
_entity.pdbx_description
1 polymer ?
#
loop_
_entity_poly.entity_id
_entity_poly.type
_entity_poly.pdbx_seq_one_letter_code
_entity_poly.pdbx_strand_id
1 'polypeptide(L)'
;MFAALHATLYFVSFGLWRNWGIYLAAIEGIVLGPKIGFVAALLGSSIARMVRPDDFWMFGIIAEPISVLMAGFLAQGKWKPVAASYGIMLAAYFVHPFGRDLPLWTILDVLLAFLLIYPAAKLGKHLMNRDIKSLSLTMVLIAFVTIATDSLVRIFLLVPCSLHSLFFPSFEILSVVFVTSAVSSYVEDLLVVFVSLVVGVPLLKILSKFLKEKGNGAHRGNS
;
A
#
# COMPACT_ATOMS: atom_id res chain seq x y z
N MET A 1 7.09 -17.24 -5.53
CA MET A 1 7.99 -16.68 -4.50
C MET A 1 7.37 -15.51 -3.76
N PHE A 2 7.03 -14.37 -4.37
CA PHE A 2 6.45 -13.21 -3.65
C PHE A 2 5.12 -13.53 -2.96
N ALA A 3 4.19 -14.24 -3.59
CA ALA A 3 2.94 -14.65 -2.94
C ALA A 3 3.19 -15.51 -1.68
N ALA A 4 4.16 -16.42 -1.73
CA ALA A 4 4.56 -17.21 -0.56
C ALA A 4 5.20 -16.34 0.52
N LEU A 5 6.05 -15.38 0.14
CA LEU A 5 6.64 -14.42 1.07
C LEU A 5 5.56 -13.56 1.74
N HIS A 6 4.62 -13.04 0.96
CA HIS A 6 3.48 -12.26 1.45
C HIS A 6 2.65 -13.09 2.46
N ALA A 7 2.31 -14.34 2.10
CA ALA A 7 1.59 -15.24 3.00
C ALA A 7 2.39 -15.56 4.27
N THR A 8 3.69 -15.79 4.17
CA THR A 8 4.54 -16.10 5.34
C THR A 8 4.63 -14.91 6.29
N LEU A 9 4.80 -13.71 5.74
CA LEU A 9 4.90 -12.49 6.56
C LEU A 9 3.59 -12.12 7.25
N TYR A 10 2.46 -12.57 6.74
CA TYR A 10 1.18 -12.42 7.42
C TYR A 10 1.19 -13.07 8.83
N PHE A 11 1.86 -14.20 8.99
CA PHE A 11 1.94 -14.90 10.29
C PHE A 11 2.89 -14.25 11.28
N VAL A 12 3.75 -13.33 10.81
CA VAL A 12 4.64 -12.53 11.65
C VAL A 12 3.87 -11.28 12.06
N SER A 13 3.36 -11.25 13.29
CA SER A 13 2.64 -10.11 13.86
C SER A 13 3.20 -9.82 15.25
N PHE A 14 3.63 -8.58 15.48
CA PHE A 14 4.13 -8.11 16.78
C PHE A 14 3.06 -7.32 17.56
N GLY A 15 1.80 -7.75 17.49
CA GLY A 15 0.70 -7.08 18.17
C GLY A 15 0.26 -5.76 17.52
N LEU A 16 0.66 -5.50 16.28
CA LEU A 16 0.19 -4.39 15.45
C LEU A 16 -1.11 -4.79 14.74
N TRP A 17 -1.92 -3.80 14.38
CA TRP A 17 -3.19 -4.02 13.67
C TRP A 17 -3.00 -4.66 12.30
N ARG A 18 -1.88 -4.32 11.63
CA ARG A 18 -1.56 -4.83 10.29
C ARG A 18 -0.51 -5.93 10.35
N ASN A 19 -0.67 -6.88 9.47
CA ASN A 19 0.31 -7.97 9.32
C ASN A 19 1.56 -7.47 8.56
N TRP A 20 2.67 -8.20 8.67
CA TRP A 20 3.92 -7.82 8.05
C TRP A 20 3.94 -7.90 6.52
N GLY A 21 2.95 -8.56 5.88
CA GLY A 21 2.80 -8.58 4.43
C GLY A 21 2.68 -7.17 3.85
N ILE A 22 1.92 -6.29 4.52
CA ILE A 22 1.71 -4.91 4.05
C ILE A 22 2.99 -4.06 4.09
N TYR A 23 3.95 -4.37 4.98
CA TYR A 23 5.22 -3.64 5.08
C TYR A 23 6.08 -3.79 3.81
N LEU A 24 5.89 -4.86 3.04
CA LEU A 24 6.57 -5.07 1.77
C LEU A 24 5.72 -4.71 0.55
N ALA A 25 4.48 -4.28 0.72
CA ALA A 25 3.55 -4.00 -0.38
C ALA A 25 4.12 -3.01 -1.42
N ALA A 26 4.78 -1.95 -0.96
CA ALA A 26 5.42 -0.99 -1.85
C ALA A 26 6.55 -1.63 -2.68
N ILE A 27 7.40 -2.44 -2.04
CA ILE A 27 8.50 -3.16 -2.69
C ILE A 27 7.96 -4.17 -3.69
N GLU A 28 6.93 -4.93 -3.31
CA GLU A 28 6.27 -5.91 -4.15
C GLU A 28 5.71 -5.26 -5.43
N GLY A 29 4.98 -4.15 -5.28
CA GLY A 29 4.44 -3.40 -6.41
C GLY A 29 5.52 -2.80 -7.33
N ILE A 30 6.63 -2.32 -6.77
CA ILE A 30 7.76 -1.78 -7.53
C ILE A 30 8.48 -2.87 -8.31
N VAL A 31 8.77 -4.01 -7.67
CA VAL A 31 9.60 -5.09 -8.25
C VAL A 31 8.81 -5.91 -9.28
N LEU A 32 7.58 -6.29 -8.97
CA LEU A 32 6.73 -7.11 -9.85
C LEU A 32 5.93 -6.30 -10.86
N GLY A 33 5.79 -5.00 -10.60
CA GLY A 33 4.88 -4.14 -11.34
C GLY A 33 3.41 -4.35 -10.95
N PRO A 34 2.50 -3.50 -11.49
CA PRO A 34 1.14 -3.39 -10.96
C PRO A 34 0.31 -4.67 -11.10
N LYS A 35 0.33 -5.31 -12.28
CA LYS A 35 -0.54 -6.48 -12.52
C LYS A 35 -0.07 -7.74 -11.81
N ILE A 36 1.23 -8.05 -11.93
CA ILE A 36 1.81 -9.25 -11.32
C ILE A 36 1.83 -9.10 -9.80
N GLY A 37 2.21 -7.92 -9.29
CA GLY A 37 2.18 -7.62 -7.86
C GLY A 37 0.76 -7.76 -7.28
N PHE A 38 -0.25 -7.23 -7.96
CA PHE A 38 -1.65 -7.39 -7.55
C PHE A 38 -2.04 -8.87 -7.40
N VAL A 39 -1.74 -9.70 -8.41
CA VAL A 39 -2.08 -11.13 -8.36
C VAL A 39 -1.30 -11.85 -7.27
N ALA A 40 -0.01 -11.54 -7.11
CA ALA A 40 0.82 -12.15 -6.08
C ALA A 40 0.34 -11.79 -4.67
N ALA A 41 0.00 -10.52 -4.42
CA ALA A 41 -0.57 -10.08 -3.15
C ALA A 41 -1.96 -10.68 -2.90
N LEU A 42 -2.81 -10.75 -3.93
CA LEU A 42 -4.13 -11.36 -3.81
C LEU A 42 -4.04 -12.84 -3.40
N LEU A 43 -3.18 -13.61 -4.07
CA LEU A 43 -2.96 -15.01 -3.72
C LEU A 43 -2.34 -15.16 -2.33
N GLY A 44 -1.32 -14.36 -2.00
CA GLY A 44 -0.64 -14.41 -0.70
C GLY A 44 -1.57 -14.06 0.44
N SER A 45 -2.30 -12.98 0.33
CA SER A 45 -3.25 -12.48 1.32
C SER A 45 -4.47 -13.41 1.49
N SER A 46 -4.96 -14.01 0.39
CA SER A 46 -6.05 -15.00 0.46
C SER A 46 -5.63 -16.30 1.14
N ILE A 47 -4.49 -16.87 0.75
CA ILE A 47 -3.96 -18.12 1.34
C ILE A 47 -3.70 -17.91 2.85
N ALA A 48 -3.08 -16.79 3.22
CA ALA A 48 -2.79 -16.50 4.61
C ALA A 48 -4.04 -16.47 5.48
N ARG A 49 -5.10 -15.83 5.01
CA ARG A 49 -6.36 -15.69 5.75
C ARG A 49 -7.24 -16.95 5.72
N MET A 50 -7.05 -17.83 4.73
CA MET A 50 -7.63 -19.19 4.78
C MET A 50 -7.03 -20.04 5.88
N VAL A 51 -5.74 -19.85 6.17
CA VAL A 51 -5.03 -20.59 7.23
C VAL A 51 -5.31 -19.99 8.62
N ARG A 52 -5.30 -18.66 8.71
CA ARG A 52 -5.56 -17.92 9.95
C ARG A 52 -6.47 -16.73 9.67
N PRO A 53 -7.78 -16.89 9.75
CA PRO A 53 -8.71 -15.77 9.59
C PRO A 53 -8.55 -14.78 10.76
N ASP A 54 -8.65 -13.49 10.45
CA ASP A 54 -8.79 -12.40 11.42
C ASP A 54 -10.22 -11.82 11.35
N ASP A 55 -10.62 -11.01 12.34
CA ASP A 55 -11.98 -10.47 12.44
C ASP A 55 -12.36 -9.61 11.23
N PHE A 56 -11.39 -9.01 10.55
CA PHE A 56 -11.58 -8.15 9.39
C PHE A 56 -10.90 -8.69 8.12
N TRP A 57 -10.82 -10.02 7.99
CA TRP A 57 -10.10 -10.70 6.91
C TRP A 57 -10.49 -10.22 5.50
N MET A 58 -11.77 -9.91 5.27
CA MET A 58 -12.27 -9.49 3.96
C MET A 58 -11.66 -8.16 3.50
N PHE A 59 -11.42 -7.23 4.43
CA PHE A 59 -10.81 -5.95 4.08
C PHE A 59 -9.38 -6.12 3.58
N GLY A 60 -8.60 -6.97 4.23
CA GLY A 60 -7.21 -7.20 3.84
C GLY A 60 -7.07 -7.92 2.50
N ILE A 61 -7.94 -8.89 2.18
CA ILE A 61 -7.93 -9.57 0.87
C ILE A 61 -8.12 -8.58 -0.29
N ILE A 62 -8.85 -7.47 -0.06
CA ILE A 62 -9.13 -6.47 -1.08
C ILE A 62 -8.10 -5.33 -1.02
N ALA A 63 -7.81 -4.80 0.18
CA ALA A 63 -7.00 -3.61 0.35
C ALA A 63 -5.52 -3.83 0.02
N GLU A 64 -4.94 -4.93 0.48
CA GLU A 64 -3.52 -5.23 0.26
C GLU A 64 -3.16 -5.38 -1.23
N PRO A 65 -3.87 -6.16 -2.06
CA PRO A 65 -3.59 -6.21 -3.50
C PRO A 65 -3.77 -4.88 -4.22
N ILE A 66 -4.79 -4.10 -3.83
CA ILE A 66 -5.01 -2.77 -4.41
C ILE A 66 -3.86 -1.83 -4.06
N SER A 67 -3.35 -1.86 -2.84
CA SER A 67 -2.21 -1.04 -2.44
C SER A 67 -0.93 -1.41 -3.23
N VAL A 68 -0.66 -2.69 -3.43
CA VAL A 68 0.43 -3.19 -4.29
C VAL A 68 0.25 -2.76 -5.75
N LEU A 69 -0.97 -2.82 -6.29
CA LEU A 69 -1.30 -2.34 -7.64
C LEU A 69 -0.96 -0.85 -7.80
N MET A 70 -1.35 -0.02 -6.81
CA MET A 70 -1.09 1.42 -6.84
C MET A 70 0.40 1.73 -6.71
N ALA A 71 1.14 1.02 -5.85
CA ALA A 71 2.60 1.12 -5.78
C ALA A 71 3.26 0.85 -7.14
N GLY A 72 2.81 -0.19 -7.84
CA GLY A 72 3.30 -0.52 -9.18
C GLY A 72 2.99 0.56 -10.22
N PHE A 73 1.81 1.18 -10.18
CA PHE A 73 1.48 2.31 -11.05
C PHE A 73 2.34 3.54 -10.77
N LEU A 74 2.58 3.86 -9.49
CA LEU A 74 3.44 4.98 -9.10
C LEU A 74 4.88 4.75 -9.57
N ALA A 75 5.41 3.54 -9.42
CA ALA A 75 6.74 3.18 -9.89
C ALA A 75 6.89 3.29 -11.43
N GLN A 76 5.79 3.12 -12.18
CA GLN A 76 5.75 3.33 -13.62
C GLN A 76 5.46 4.79 -14.05
N GLY A 77 5.31 5.70 -13.10
CA GLY A 77 4.97 7.11 -13.37
C GLY A 77 3.50 7.34 -13.73
N LYS A 78 2.63 6.37 -13.52
CA LYS A 78 1.20 6.42 -13.88
C LYS A 78 0.37 6.96 -12.71
N TRP A 79 0.34 8.28 -12.55
CA TRP A 79 -0.41 8.94 -11.48
C TRP A 79 -1.93 8.95 -11.70
N LYS A 80 -2.41 9.01 -12.97
CA LYS A 80 -3.83 9.18 -13.30
C LYS A 80 -4.74 8.08 -12.71
N PRO A 81 -4.46 6.77 -12.89
CA PRO A 81 -5.31 5.73 -12.31
C PRO A 81 -5.32 5.79 -10.78
N VAL A 82 -4.19 6.12 -10.14
CA VAL A 82 -4.10 6.24 -8.69
C VAL A 82 -4.94 7.41 -8.20
N ALA A 83 -4.78 8.60 -8.81
CA ALA A 83 -5.55 9.79 -8.45
C ALA A 83 -7.05 9.61 -8.70
N ALA A 84 -7.44 8.96 -9.80
CA ALA A 84 -8.85 8.67 -10.08
C ALA A 84 -9.45 7.73 -9.03
N SER A 85 -8.75 6.67 -8.63
CA SER A 85 -9.21 5.76 -7.57
C SER A 85 -9.38 6.48 -6.24
N TYR A 86 -8.40 7.31 -5.84
CA TYR A 86 -8.51 8.13 -4.64
C TYR A 86 -9.69 9.10 -4.71
N GLY A 87 -9.84 9.81 -5.84
CA GLY A 87 -10.93 10.76 -6.03
C GLY A 87 -12.30 10.12 -5.91
N ILE A 88 -12.49 8.94 -6.52
CA ILE A 88 -13.76 8.19 -6.42
C ILE A 88 -14.03 7.75 -4.98
N MET A 89 -13.04 7.14 -4.30
CA MET A 89 -13.22 6.64 -2.94
C MET A 89 -13.45 7.77 -1.92
N LEU A 90 -12.69 8.88 -2.03
CA LEU A 90 -12.87 10.04 -1.18
C LEU A 90 -14.21 10.75 -1.45
N ALA A 91 -14.61 10.89 -2.71
CA ALA A 91 -15.92 11.46 -3.05
C ALA A 91 -17.05 10.62 -2.45
N ALA A 92 -16.99 9.30 -2.55
CA ALA A 92 -17.97 8.40 -1.94
C ALA A 92 -17.98 8.54 -0.41
N TYR A 93 -16.81 8.65 0.22
CA TYR A 93 -16.70 8.86 1.66
C TYR A 93 -17.37 10.15 2.10
N PHE A 94 -17.09 11.29 1.44
CA PHE A 94 -17.68 12.58 1.80
C PHE A 94 -19.17 12.73 1.42
N VAL A 95 -19.66 11.95 0.46
CA VAL A 95 -21.10 11.91 0.14
C VAL A 95 -21.86 11.09 1.18
N HIS A 96 -21.25 10.07 1.77
CA HIS A 96 -21.88 9.23 2.78
C HIS A 96 -22.13 9.98 4.08
N PRO A 97 -23.33 9.88 4.72
CA PRO A 97 -23.65 10.59 5.96
C PRO A 97 -22.60 10.36 7.06
N PHE A 98 -22.24 9.12 7.33
CA PHE A 98 -21.25 8.79 8.37
C PHE A 98 -19.86 9.34 8.07
N GLY A 99 -19.45 9.39 6.79
CA GLY A 99 -18.17 9.96 6.40
C GLY A 99 -18.08 11.47 6.68
N ARG A 100 -19.21 12.18 6.64
CA ARG A 100 -19.29 13.61 7.00
C ARG A 100 -19.27 13.85 8.51
N ASP A 101 -19.86 12.93 9.26
CA ASP A 101 -19.97 13.06 10.72
C ASP A 101 -18.68 12.62 11.45
N LEU A 102 -17.82 11.84 10.78
CA LEU A 102 -16.53 11.43 11.33
C LEU A 102 -15.51 12.58 11.30
N PRO A 103 -14.66 12.71 12.34
CA PRO A 103 -13.67 13.79 12.42
C PRO A 103 -12.67 13.72 11.25
N LEU A 104 -12.46 14.83 10.55
CA LEU A 104 -11.58 14.90 9.37
C LEU A 104 -10.13 14.50 9.67
N TRP A 105 -9.67 14.74 10.90
CA TRP A 105 -8.31 14.39 11.29
C TRP A 105 -8.03 12.88 11.19
N THR A 106 -9.05 12.02 11.26
CA THR A 106 -8.87 10.55 11.20
C THR A 106 -8.45 10.03 9.84
N ILE A 107 -8.50 10.86 8.80
CA ILE A 107 -8.11 10.50 7.42
C ILE A 107 -7.06 11.46 6.83
N LEU A 108 -6.32 12.20 7.68
CA LEU A 108 -5.31 13.15 7.19
C LEU A 108 -4.17 12.49 6.43
N ASP A 109 -3.78 11.27 6.79
CA ASP A 109 -2.81 10.43 6.08
C ASP A 109 -3.26 10.18 4.64
N VAL A 110 -4.54 9.81 4.44
CA VAL A 110 -5.14 9.58 3.13
C VAL A 110 -5.20 10.86 2.30
N LEU A 111 -5.60 11.99 2.92
CA LEU A 111 -5.65 13.29 2.24
C LEU A 111 -4.25 13.77 1.85
N LEU A 112 -3.27 13.61 2.72
CA LEU A 112 -1.87 13.92 2.43
C LEU A 112 -1.34 13.01 1.30
N ALA A 113 -1.64 11.71 1.36
CA ALA A 113 -1.26 10.78 0.31
C ALA A 113 -1.84 11.16 -1.04
N PHE A 114 -3.10 11.62 -1.10
CA PHE A 114 -3.72 12.10 -2.34
C PHE A 114 -2.93 13.24 -2.98
N LEU A 115 -2.45 14.20 -2.19
CA LEU A 115 -1.60 15.29 -2.67
C LEU A 115 -0.23 14.79 -3.15
N LEU A 116 0.28 13.72 -2.55
CA LEU A 116 1.60 13.15 -2.85
C LEU A 116 1.61 12.17 -4.03
N ILE A 117 0.45 11.79 -4.60
CA ILE A 117 0.35 10.87 -5.75
C ILE A 117 1.19 11.37 -6.94
N TYR A 118 1.04 12.64 -7.31
CA TYR A 118 1.74 13.19 -8.47
C TYR A 118 3.26 13.23 -8.27
N PRO A 119 3.82 13.80 -7.19
CA PRO A 119 5.26 13.77 -6.96
C PRO A 119 5.81 12.35 -6.81
N ALA A 120 5.08 11.41 -6.14
CA ALA A 120 5.49 10.02 -6.03
C ALA A 120 5.62 9.35 -7.41
N ALA A 121 4.63 9.51 -8.28
CA ALA A 121 4.67 8.95 -9.63
C ALA A 121 5.75 9.61 -10.51
N LYS A 122 5.90 10.94 -10.45
CA LYS A 122 6.94 11.66 -11.20
C LYS A 122 8.34 11.19 -10.83
N LEU A 123 8.58 10.97 -9.56
CA LEU A 123 9.84 10.41 -9.08
C LEU A 123 9.97 8.92 -9.40
N GLY A 124 8.90 8.14 -9.29
CA GLY A 124 8.87 6.70 -9.55
C GLY A 124 9.26 6.32 -10.97
N LYS A 125 8.90 7.14 -11.97
CA LYS A 125 9.21 6.88 -13.39
C LYS A 125 10.71 6.61 -13.67
N HIS A 126 11.61 7.13 -12.85
CA HIS A 126 13.05 7.00 -13.02
C HIS A 126 13.75 6.27 -11.86
N LEU A 127 13.00 5.47 -11.10
CA LEU A 127 13.44 4.88 -9.84
C LEU A 127 14.77 4.12 -9.95
N MET A 128 14.93 3.28 -10.99
CA MET A 128 16.08 2.38 -11.15
C MET A 128 17.39 3.08 -11.55
N ASN A 129 17.34 4.33 -12.00
CA ASN A 129 18.49 5.09 -12.49
C ASN A 129 18.93 6.23 -11.55
N ARG A 130 18.41 6.26 -10.31
CA ARG A 130 18.64 7.35 -9.38
C ARG A 130 19.80 7.09 -8.41
N ASP A 131 20.39 8.19 -7.93
CA ASP A 131 21.27 8.20 -6.76
C ASP A 131 20.51 7.78 -5.48
N ILE A 132 21.26 7.42 -4.44
CA ILE A 132 20.67 6.88 -3.19
C ILE A 132 19.70 7.86 -2.55
N LYS A 133 20.01 9.18 -2.52
CA LYS A 133 19.15 10.18 -1.88
C LYS A 133 17.80 10.30 -2.58
N SER A 134 17.83 10.39 -3.91
CA SER A 134 16.59 10.45 -4.71
C SER A 134 15.81 9.15 -4.69
N LEU A 135 16.49 7.98 -4.64
CA LEU A 135 15.86 6.68 -4.48
C LEU A 135 15.15 6.57 -3.13
N SER A 136 15.81 7.01 -2.04
CA SER A 136 15.22 7.01 -0.70
C SER A 136 13.98 7.89 -0.62
N LEU A 137 14.05 9.13 -1.15
CA LEU A 137 12.88 10.02 -1.19
C LEU A 137 11.73 9.41 -1.99
N THR A 138 12.03 8.84 -3.15
CA THR A 138 11.01 8.18 -3.99
C THR A 138 10.37 7.00 -3.26
N MET A 139 11.17 6.21 -2.54
CA MET A 139 10.70 5.08 -1.76
C MET A 139 9.77 5.52 -0.62
N VAL A 140 10.13 6.58 0.11
CA VAL A 140 9.27 7.18 1.15
C VAL A 140 7.90 7.57 0.58
N LEU A 141 7.89 8.29 -0.54
CA LEU A 141 6.64 8.76 -1.13
C LEU A 141 5.77 7.61 -1.64
N ILE A 142 6.36 6.64 -2.34
CA ILE A 142 5.61 5.48 -2.83
C ILE A 142 5.10 4.64 -1.66
N ALA A 143 5.94 4.35 -0.65
CA ALA A 143 5.53 3.57 0.51
C ALA A 143 4.40 4.25 1.29
N PHE A 144 4.49 5.55 1.50
CA PHE A 144 3.45 6.32 2.18
C PHE A 144 2.12 6.29 1.41
N VAL A 145 2.13 6.56 0.10
CA VAL A 145 0.90 6.46 -0.71
C VAL A 145 0.37 5.04 -0.75
N THR A 146 1.24 4.03 -0.75
CA THR A 146 0.84 2.61 -0.75
C THR A 146 0.09 2.24 0.53
N ILE A 147 0.63 2.60 1.70
CA ILE A 147 -0.03 2.28 2.97
C ILE A 147 -1.31 3.08 3.17
N ALA A 148 -1.32 4.37 2.82
CA ALA A 148 -2.52 5.18 2.84
C ALA A 148 -3.60 4.66 1.85
N THR A 149 -3.19 4.00 0.75
CA THR A 149 -4.14 3.31 -0.15
C THR A 149 -4.80 2.14 0.55
N ASP A 150 -4.06 1.32 1.30
CA ASP A 150 -4.64 0.23 2.09
C ASP A 150 -5.67 0.78 3.10
N SER A 151 -5.33 1.86 3.81
CA SER A 151 -6.25 2.56 4.71
C SER A 151 -7.50 3.05 3.98
N LEU A 152 -7.33 3.74 2.84
CA LEU A 152 -8.45 4.29 2.08
C LEU A 152 -9.39 3.21 1.56
N VAL A 153 -8.88 2.09 1.07
CA VAL A 153 -9.72 0.97 0.61
C VAL A 153 -10.51 0.38 1.77
N ARG A 154 -9.90 0.20 2.94
CA ARG A 154 -10.60 -0.28 4.16
C ARG A 154 -11.70 0.70 4.59
N ILE A 155 -11.40 1.99 4.61
CA ILE A 155 -12.36 3.06 4.92
C ILE A 155 -13.51 3.05 3.90
N PHE A 156 -13.21 2.91 2.61
CA PHE A 156 -14.20 2.86 1.55
C PHE A 156 -15.14 1.65 1.67
N LEU A 157 -14.61 0.48 1.97
CA LEU A 157 -15.42 -0.70 2.21
C LEU A 157 -16.27 -0.56 3.48
N LEU A 158 -15.67 -0.01 4.55
CA LEU A 158 -16.34 0.11 5.84
C LEU A 158 -17.49 1.12 5.81
N VAL A 159 -17.27 2.34 5.29
CA VAL A 159 -18.21 3.45 5.37
C VAL A 159 -19.04 3.54 4.08
N PRO A 160 -18.53 3.91 2.89
CA PRO A 160 -19.35 4.02 1.68
C PRO A 160 -20.06 2.74 1.25
N CYS A 161 -19.39 1.59 1.36
CA CYS A 161 -20.00 0.30 1.05
C CYS A 161 -20.87 -0.27 2.19
N SER A 162 -20.99 0.46 3.30
CA SER A 162 -21.84 0.11 4.45
C SER A 162 -21.53 -1.23 5.12
N LEU A 163 -20.30 -1.77 4.92
CA LEU A 163 -19.90 -3.01 5.59
C LEU A 163 -19.76 -2.84 7.11
N HIS A 164 -19.75 -1.60 7.61
CA HIS A 164 -19.77 -1.32 9.05
C HIS A 164 -20.97 -1.99 9.73
N SER A 165 -22.12 -2.10 9.06
CA SER A 165 -23.32 -2.72 9.61
C SER A 165 -23.16 -4.19 9.97
N LEU A 166 -22.17 -4.88 9.41
CA LEU A 166 -21.85 -6.29 9.74
C LEU A 166 -21.07 -6.42 11.05
N PHE A 167 -20.38 -5.37 11.47
CA PHE A 167 -19.43 -5.42 12.60
C PHE A 167 -19.83 -4.52 13.75
N PHE A 168 -20.51 -3.41 13.47
CA PHE A 168 -20.82 -2.38 14.46
C PHE A 168 -22.34 -2.14 14.54
N PRO A 169 -22.96 -2.38 15.69
CA PRO A 169 -24.41 -2.25 15.88
C PRO A 169 -24.91 -0.79 15.84
N SER A 170 -24.03 0.18 16.06
CA SER A 170 -24.39 1.60 16.03
C SER A 170 -23.28 2.49 15.48
N PHE A 171 -23.65 3.72 15.07
CA PHE A 171 -22.70 4.72 14.59
C PHE A 171 -21.74 5.19 15.70
N GLU A 172 -22.20 5.26 16.94
CA GLU A 172 -21.38 5.67 18.08
C GLU A 172 -20.20 4.71 18.26
N ILE A 173 -20.44 3.41 18.19
CA ILE A 173 -19.40 2.38 18.30
C ILE A 173 -18.43 2.46 17.11
N LEU A 174 -18.96 2.62 15.90
CA LEU A 174 -18.13 2.83 14.70
C LEU A 174 -17.22 4.05 14.88
N SER A 175 -17.77 5.17 15.35
CA SER A 175 -17.02 6.43 15.56
C SER A 175 -15.89 6.26 16.57
N VAL A 176 -16.14 5.59 17.69
CA VAL A 176 -15.11 5.31 18.72
C VAL A 176 -14.00 4.46 18.14
N VAL A 177 -14.34 3.36 17.44
CA VAL A 177 -13.36 2.48 16.82
C VAL A 177 -12.56 3.21 15.74
N PHE A 178 -13.22 4.03 14.92
CA PHE A 178 -12.56 4.79 13.86
C PHE A 178 -11.55 5.80 14.41
N VAL A 179 -11.93 6.53 15.44
CA VAL A 179 -11.06 7.52 16.13
C VAL A 179 -9.86 6.84 16.81
N THR A 180 -10.09 5.74 17.52
CA THR A 180 -9.00 5.03 18.21
C THR A 180 -8.05 4.35 17.21
N SER A 181 -8.57 3.79 16.12
CA SER A 181 -7.77 3.15 15.08
C SER A 181 -6.94 4.14 14.26
N ALA A 182 -7.40 5.39 14.11
CA ALA A 182 -6.67 6.41 13.35
C ALA A 182 -5.28 6.70 13.95
N VAL A 183 -5.16 6.77 15.28
CA VAL A 183 -3.87 7.00 15.95
C VAL A 183 -2.92 5.84 15.70
N SER A 184 -3.39 4.60 15.83
CA SER A 184 -2.59 3.41 15.54
C SER A 184 -2.19 3.35 14.07
N SER A 185 -3.10 3.73 13.14
CA SER A 185 -2.81 3.79 11.70
C SER A 185 -1.65 4.73 11.40
N TYR A 186 -1.60 5.91 11.99
CA TYR A 186 -0.49 6.87 11.76
C TYR A 186 0.86 6.33 12.22
N VAL A 187 0.89 5.62 13.35
CA VAL A 187 2.12 4.97 13.82
C VAL A 187 2.55 3.87 12.84
N GLU A 188 1.60 3.05 12.39
CA GLU A 188 1.88 1.99 11.42
C GLU A 188 2.34 2.53 10.06
N ASP A 189 1.79 3.65 9.59
CA ASP A 189 2.20 4.31 8.35
C ASP A 189 3.69 4.70 8.42
N LEU A 190 4.10 5.29 9.54
CA LEU A 190 5.52 5.64 9.76
C LEU A 190 6.42 4.40 9.80
N LEU A 191 5.98 3.32 10.45
CA LEU A 191 6.71 2.06 10.50
C LEU A 191 6.85 1.42 9.11
N VAL A 192 5.78 1.41 8.30
CA VAL A 192 5.81 0.91 6.92
C VAL A 192 6.79 1.70 6.06
N VAL A 193 6.78 3.02 6.16
CA VAL A 193 7.73 3.90 5.47
C VAL A 193 9.16 3.60 5.92
N PHE A 194 9.40 3.47 7.21
CA PHE A 194 10.72 3.14 7.76
C PHE A 194 11.23 1.78 7.26
N VAL A 195 10.42 0.72 7.34
CA VAL A 195 10.79 -0.62 6.84
C VAL A 195 11.04 -0.58 5.34
N SER A 196 10.20 0.13 4.58
CA SER A 196 10.40 0.30 3.15
C SER A 196 11.70 1.01 2.80
N LEU A 197 12.17 1.95 3.62
CA LEU A 197 13.47 2.57 3.46
C LEU A 197 14.61 1.60 3.75
N VAL A 198 14.58 0.95 4.91
CA VAL A 198 15.68 0.09 5.38
C VAL A 198 15.84 -1.15 4.51
N VAL A 199 14.74 -1.74 4.05
CA VAL A 199 14.74 -2.96 3.24
C VAL A 199 14.68 -2.64 1.75
N GLY A 200 13.79 -1.74 1.34
CA GLY A 200 13.51 -1.47 -0.07
C GLY A 200 14.65 -0.78 -0.80
N VAL A 201 15.27 0.23 -0.19
CA VAL A 201 16.35 0.98 -0.87
C VAL A 201 17.57 0.09 -1.16
N PRO A 202 18.12 -0.69 -0.21
CA PRO A 202 19.20 -1.64 -0.51
C PRO A 202 18.80 -2.68 -1.56
N LEU A 203 17.61 -3.26 -1.44
CA LEU A 203 17.13 -4.28 -2.37
C LEU A 203 17.04 -3.75 -3.80
N LEU A 204 16.44 -2.58 -3.99
CA LEU A 204 16.31 -1.96 -5.31
C LEU A 204 17.67 -1.55 -5.89
N LYS A 205 18.62 -1.14 -5.05
CA LYS A 205 19.99 -0.85 -5.49
C LYS A 205 20.70 -2.10 -6.01
N ILE A 206 20.61 -3.22 -5.31
CA ILE A 206 21.16 -4.49 -5.74
C ILE A 206 20.50 -4.93 -7.07
N LEU A 207 19.17 -4.88 -7.13
CA LEU A 207 18.43 -5.25 -8.33
C LEU A 207 18.82 -4.39 -9.54
N SER A 208 18.97 -3.08 -9.36
CA SER A 208 19.40 -2.18 -10.44
C SER A 208 20.80 -2.50 -10.96
N LYS A 209 21.71 -2.93 -10.08
CA LYS A 209 23.06 -3.36 -10.47
C LYS A 209 23.03 -4.64 -11.32
N PHE A 210 22.28 -5.65 -10.87
CA PHE A 210 22.11 -6.91 -11.62
C PHE A 210 21.52 -6.69 -13.02
N LEU A 211 20.51 -5.83 -13.14
CA LEU A 211 19.89 -5.54 -14.45
C LEU A 211 20.86 -4.82 -15.39
N LYS A 212 21.71 -3.93 -14.90
CA LYS A 212 22.74 -3.25 -15.70
C LYS A 212 23.83 -4.23 -16.17
N GLU A 213 24.30 -5.12 -15.31
CA GLU A 213 25.30 -6.13 -15.65
C GLU A 213 24.79 -7.10 -16.73
N LYS A 214 23.54 -7.56 -16.59
CA LYS A 214 22.90 -8.43 -17.59
C LYS A 214 22.72 -7.75 -18.95
N GLY A 215 22.36 -6.46 -18.95
CA GLY A 215 22.25 -5.67 -20.19
C GLY A 215 23.60 -5.50 -20.91
N ASN A 216 24.68 -5.27 -20.18
CA ASN A 216 26.01 -5.12 -20.75
C ASN A 216 26.61 -6.46 -21.24
N GLY A 217 26.26 -7.59 -20.59
CA GLY A 217 26.69 -8.93 -21.02
C GLY A 217 26.04 -9.36 -22.33
N ALA A 218 24.80 -9.02 -22.58
CA ALA A 218 24.09 -9.35 -23.82
C ALA A 218 24.65 -8.63 -25.05
N HIS A 219 25.25 -7.44 -24.88
CA HIS A 219 25.93 -6.73 -25.99
C HIS A 219 27.32 -7.23 -26.32
N ARG A 220 28.00 -7.93 -25.39
CA ARG A 220 29.35 -8.50 -25.63
C ARG A 220 29.34 -9.87 -26.28
N GLY A 221 28.20 -10.56 -26.32
CA GLY A 221 28.06 -11.89 -26.94
C GLY A 221 27.71 -11.88 -28.41
N ASN A 222 27.45 -10.71 -29.02
CA ASN A 222 27.08 -10.56 -30.45
C ASN A 222 28.18 -9.86 -31.29
N SER A 223 29.38 -9.73 -30.78
CA SER A 223 30.58 -9.28 -31.51
C SER A 223 31.56 -10.44 -31.63
#